data_7d6c114ea802564c620b549091166e2a
#
_entry.id   7d6c114ea802564c620b549091166e2a
#
_cell.length_a   1.000
_cell.length_b   1.000
_cell.length_c   1.000
_cell.angle_alpha   90.00
_cell.angle_beta   90.00
_cell.angle_gamma   90.00
#
_symmetry.space_group_name_H-M   'P 1'
#
loop_
_entity.id
_entity.type
_entity.pdbx_description
1 polymer ?
#
loop_
_entity_poly.entity_id
_entity_poly.type
_entity_poly.pdbx_seq_one_letter_code
_entity_poly.pdbx_strand_id
1 'polypeptide(L)'
;LANLKVIDQPNFGLIYEPANLMLCGEPYGMGTLRQLAPHMMNVYIQNHRLDEAGPVSLPTYCRGEVHFNHLPIWETGGVDTAAVFAGLDEIGWDGHFTIHQAEGIETADDARAYAGRCAAFVRSRTVGDSNAEVI
;
A
#
# COMPACT_ATOMS: atom_id res chain seq x y z
N LEU A 1 9.44 -14.97 3.30
CA LEU A 1 10.56 -15.26 2.36
C LEU A 1 10.90 -16.74 2.29
N ALA A 2 10.89 -17.49 3.39
CA ALA A 2 11.23 -18.92 3.38
C ALA A 2 10.34 -19.71 2.40
N ASN A 3 9.02 -19.51 2.46
CA ASN A 3 8.06 -20.20 1.59
C ASN A 3 8.26 -19.85 0.11
N LEU A 4 8.59 -18.59 -0.21
CA LEU A 4 8.89 -18.17 -1.59
C LEU A 4 10.10 -18.91 -2.16
N LYS A 5 11.15 -19.05 -1.33
CA LYS A 5 12.37 -19.78 -1.73
C LYS A 5 12.14 -21.28 -1.90
N VAL A 6 11.21 -21.86 -1.14
CA VAL A 6 10.86 -23.31 -1.24
C VAL A 6 10.01 -23.58 -2.47
N ILE A 7 9.06 -22.69 -2.78
CA ILE A 7 8.18 -22.83 -3.94
C ILE A 7 8.93 -22.56 -5.24
N ASP A 8 9.78 -21.54 -5.26
CA ASP A 8 10.69 -21.17 -6.36
C ASP A 8 10.07 -21.32 -7.77
N GLN A 9 8.91 -20.72 -7.95
CA GLN A 9 8.19 -20.73 -9.23
C GLN A 9 8.07 -19.30 -9.78
N PRO A 10 8.31 -19.08 -11.09
CA PRO A 10 8.32 -17.74 -11.69
C PRO A 10 6.94 -17.07 -11.70
N ASN A 11 5.87 -17.84 -11.54
CA ASN A 11 4.50 -17.37 -11.45
C ASN A 11 3.96 -17.31 -10.02
N PHE A 12 4.84 -17.43 -9.02
CA PHE A 12 4.50 -17.35 -7.61
C PHE A 12 5.32 -16.25 -6.93
N GLY A 13 4.66 -15.28 -6.37
CA GLY A 13 5.29 -14.16 -5.69
C GLY A 13 4.41 -13.60 -4.59
N LEU A 14 4.68 -12.38 -4.20
CA LEU A 14 3.93 -11.70 -3.14
C LEU A 14 3.34 -10.38 -3.63
N ILE A 15 2.30 -9.97 -2.93
CA ILE A 15 1.77 -8.61 -2.97
C ILE A 15 2.38 -7.86 -1.80
N TYR A 16 3.06 -6.76 -2.07
CA TYR A 16 3.52 -5.86 -1.02
C TYR A 16 2.36 -4.96 -0.60
N GLU A 17 1.97 -5.05 0.67
CA GLU A 17 0.87 -4.29 1.25
C GLU A 17 1.30 -3.69 2.59
N PRO A 18 1.82 -2.44 2.59
CA PRO A 18 2.40 -1.81 3.78
C PRO A 18 1.41 -1.63 4.92
N ALA A 19 0.12 -1.43 4.62
CA ALA A 19 -0.91 -1.28 5.65
C ALA A 19 -1.08 -2.57 6.47
N ASN A 20 -1.09 -3.72 5.83
CA ASN A 20 -1.19 -5.00 6.52
C ASN A 20 0.07 -5.30 7.34
N LEU A 21 1.26 -4.97 6.84
CA LEU A 21 2.49 -5.08 7.61
C LEU A 21 2.43 -4.20 8.85
N MET A 22 1.96 -2.96 8.72
CA MET A 22 1.78 -2.03 9.86
C MET A 22 0.81 -2.59 10.89
N LEU A 23 -0.33 -3.13 10.48
CA LEU A 23 -1.31 -3.74 11.40
C LEU A 23 -0.71 -4.94 12.13
N CYS A 24 0.12 -5.73 11.48
CA CYS A 24 0.84 -6.84 12.10
C CYS A 24 2.03 -6.40 12.98
N GLY A 25 2.38 -5.12 12.99
CA GLY A 25 3.56 -4.60 13.70
C GLY A 25 4.88 -4.94 13.03
N GLU A 26 4.81 -5.31 11.74
CA GLU A 26 5.98 -5.62 10.95
C GLU A 26 6.53 -4.36 10.25
N PRO A 27 7.84 -4.26 10.06
CA PRO A 27 8.42 -3.16 9.32
C PRO A 27 8.01 -3.24 7.85
N TYR A 28 7.67 -2.10 7.27
CA TYR A 28 7.24 -1.99 5.86
C TYR A 28 8.08 -0.99 5.05
N GLY A 29 9.11 -0.42 5.66
CA GLY A 29 9.98 0.56 4.99
C GLY A 29 11.03 -0.07 4.07
N MET A 30 12.03 0.74 3.71
CA MET A 30 13.08 0.41 2.74
C MET A 30 13.78 -0.93 2.97
N GLY A 31 14.10 -1.26 4.23
CA GLY A 31 14.75 -2.54 4.56
C GLY A 31 13.92 -3.75 4.16
N THR A 32 12.61 -3.66 4.35
CA THR A 32 11.65 -4.70 3.94
C THR A 32 11.50 -4.72 2.44
N LEU A 33 11.34 -3.57 1.79
CA LEU A 33 11.21 -3.47 0.34
C LEU A 33 12.39 -4.10 -0.40
N ARG A 34 13.63 -3.80 0.01
CA ARG A 34 14.82 -4.42 -0.60
C ARG A 34 14.84 -5.94 -0.50
N GLN A 35 14.31 -6.50 0.61
CA GLN A 35 14.24 -7.95 0.79
C GLN A 35 13.12 -8.59 -0.03
N LEU A 36 12.01 -7.88 -0.22
CA LEU A 36 10.83 -8.41 -0.90
C LEU A 36 10.86 -8.17 -2.41
N ALA A 37 11.56 -7.14 -2.88
CA ALA A 37 11.60 -6.70 -4.27
C ALA A 37 11.77 -7.84 -5.30
N PRO A 38 12.68 -8.81 -5.12
CA PRO A 38 12.84 -9.90 -6.08
C PRO A 38 11.63 -10.83 -6.23
N HIS A 39 10.68 -10.74 -5.33
CA HIS A 39 9.50 -11.62 -5.26
C HIS A 39 8.19 -10.86 -5.42
N MET A 40 8.24 -9.53 -5.56
CA MET A 40 7.04 -8.70 -5.67
C MET A 40 6.40 -8.84 -7.06
N MET A 41 5.11 -9.08 -7.09
CA MET A 41 4.29 -9.15 -8.30
C MET A 41 3.28 -8.01 -8.38
N ASN A 42 2.92 -7.42 -7.25
CA ASN A 42 2.00 -6.29 -7.17
C ASN A 42 2.23 -5.49 -5.89
N VAL A 43 1.75 -4.26 -5.88
CA VAL A 43 1.69 -3.39 -4.72
C VAL A 43 0.24 -3.03 -4.45
N TYR A 44 -0.23 -3.34 -3.24
CA TYR A 44 -1.55 -2.93 -2.77
C TYR A 44 -1.40 -1.70 -1.88
N ILE A 45 -2.18 -0.68 -2.16
CA ILE A 45 -2.20 0.56 -1.40
C ILE A 45 -3.51 0.65 -0.62
N GLN A 46 -3.36 0.68 0.68
CA GLN A 46 -4.39 1.02 1.67
C GLN A 46 -3.81 2.02 2.66
N ASN A 47 -4.66 2.67 3.42
CA ASN A 47 -4.24 3.54 4.51
C ASN A 47 -5.10 3.29 5.75
N HIS A 48 -4.46 2.97 6.85
CA HIS A 48 -5.10 2.70 8.13
C HIS A 48 -4.36 3.45 9.23
N ARG A 49 -5.10 3.86 10.25
CA ARG A 49 -4.54 4.41 11.48
C ARG A 49 -4.90 3.50 12.64
N LEU A 50 -3.90 3.00 13.35
CA LEU A 50 -4.10 2.23 14.57
C LEU A 50 -4.86 3.07 15.60
N ASP A 51 -5.88 2.46 16.22
CA ASP A 51 -6.74 3.12 17.20
C ASP A 51 -7.42 2.03 18.03
N GLU A 52 -7.11 1.94 19.33
CA GLU A 52 -7.69 0.94 20.22
C GLU A 52 -9.22 1.00 20.30
N ALA A 53 -9.80 2.19 20.05
CA ALA A 53 -11.24 2.40 19.97
C ALA A 53 -11.77 2.40 18.53
N GLY A 54 -10.95 2.04 17.57
CA GLY A 54 -11.30 2.00 16.15
C GLY A 54 -12.45 1.02 15.87
N PRO A 55 -13.36 1.39 14.95
CA PRO A 55 -14.57 0.61 14.66
C PRO A 55 -14.26 -0.69 13.88
N VAL A 56 -13.08 -0.78 13.28
CA VAL A 56 -12.66 -1.95 12.50
C VAL A 56 -11.66 -2.76 13.31
N SER A 57 -11.81 -4.07 13.32
CA SER A 57 -10.83 -4.96 13.95
C SER A 57 -10.42 -6.08 13.03
N LEU A 58 -9.19 -6.53 13.20
CA LEU A 58 -8.60 -7.64 12.45
C LEU A 58 -7.77 -8.52 13.40
N PRO A 59 -8.01 -9.83 13.44
CA PRO A 59 -7.14 -10.75 14.13
C PRO A 59 -5.83 -10.91 13.34
N THR A 60 -4.71 -10.51 13.96
CA THR A 60 -3.38 -10.67 13.38
C THR A 60 -2.66 -11.83 14.04
N TYR A 61 -1.78 -12.51 13.29
CA TYR A 61 -0.99 -13.61 13.83
C TYR A 61 0.03 -13.13 14.88
N CYS A 62 0.64 -11.96 14.64
CA CYS A 62 1.75 -11.47 15.47
C CYS A 62 1.29 -10.66 16.70
N ARG A 63 0.12 -10.01 16.65
CA ARG A 63 -0.33 -9.05 17.66
C ARG A 63 -1.70 -9.36 18.26
N GLY A 64 -2.35 -10.47 17.84
CA GLY A 64 -3.73 -10.73 18.20
C GLY A 64 -4.70 -9.78 17.51
N GLU A 65 -5.78 -9.42 18.18
CA GLU A 65 -6.77 -8.48 17.63
C GLU A 65 -6.24 -7.05 17.63
N VAL A 66 -6.32 -6.39 16.48
CA VAL A 66 -5.86 -5.02 16.29
C VAL A 66 -7.03 -4.19 15.80
N HIS A 67 -7.27 -3.05 16.44
CA HIS A 67 -8.30 -2.09 16.08
C HIS A 67 -7.72 -0.91 15.32
N PHE A 68 -8.49 -0.38 14.35
CA PHE A 68 -8.03 0.71 13.50
C PHE A 68 -9.18 1.47 12.83
N ASN A 69 -8.84 2.63 12.27
CA ASN A 69 -9.69 3.37 11.34
C ASN A 69 -9.14 3.24 9.91
N HIS A 70 -10.03 3.08 8.95
CA HIS A 70 -9.69 3.35 7.56
C HIS A 70 -9.45 4.85 7.36
N LEU A 71 -8.46 5.18 6.55
CA LEU A 71 -8.20 6.54 6.08
C LEU A 71 -8.11 6.53 4.55
N PRO A 72 -8.58 7.57 3.87
CA PRO A 72 -8.27 7.74 2.45
C PRO A 72 -6.76 7.67 2.21
N ILE A 73 -6.34 7.09 1.10
CA ILE A 73 -4.91 6.85 0.82
C ILE A 73 -4.05 8.13 0.76
N TRP A 74 -4.67 9.28 0.58
CA TRP A 74 -4.02 10.61 0.56
C TRP A 74 -3.95 11.29 1.93
N GLU A 75 -4.58 10.73 2.97
CA GLU A 75 -4.53 11.30 4.32
C GLU A 75 -3.26 10.88 5.06
N THR A 76 -2.84 11.76 5.96
CA THR A 76 -1.70 11.52 6.86
C THR A 76 -2.16 10.91 8.18
N GLY A 77 -1.22 10.38 8.97
CA GLY A 77 -1.49 9.82 10.30
C GLY A 77 -1.79 8.32 10.31
N GLY A 78 -1.68 7.66 9.17
CA GLY A 78 -1.69 6.21 9.02
C GLY A 78 -0.36 5.69 8.52
N VAL A 79 -0.41 4.92 7.42
CA VAL A 79 0.80 4.45 6.72
C VAL A 79 1.63 5.64 6.24
N ASP A 80 2.94 5.59 6.43
CA ASP A 80 3.86 6.56 5.84
C ASP A 80 3.99 6.32 4.34
N THR A 81 3.00 6.80 3.60
CA THR A 81 2.92 6.64 2.14
C THR A 81 4.09 7.32 1.43
N ALA A 82 4.62 8.42 1.98
CA ALA A 82 5.78 9.10 1.40
C ALA A 82 7.02 8.20 1.43
N ALA A 83 7.31 7.57 2.59
CA ALA A 83 8.39 6.61 2.72
C ALA A 83 8.18 5.36 1.85
N VAL A 84 6.93 4.89 1.72
CA VAL A 84 6.59 3.75 0.86
C VAL A 84 6.89 4.05 -0.61
N PHE A 85 6.42 5.19 -1.15
CA PHE A 85 6.65 5.53 -2.55
C PHE A 85 8.12 5.83 -2.84
N ALA A 86 8.82 6.54 -1.93
CA ALA A 86 10.26 6.73 -2.05
C ALA A 86 11.02 5.41 -2.09
N GLY A 87 10.59 4.45 -1.29
CA GLY A 87 11.17 3.11 -1.28
C GLY A 87 10.89 2.31 -2.56
N LEU A 88 9.70 2.42 -3.11
CA LEU A 88 9.35 1.78 -4.38
C LEU A 88 10.13 2.37 -5.56
N ASP A 89 10.34 3.68 -5.56
CA ASP A 89 11.19 4.36 -6.54
C ASP A 89 12.65 3.89 -6.43
N GLU A 90 13.20 3.81 -5.22
CA GLU A 90 14.58 3.37 -5.01
C GLU A 90 14.84 1.94 -5.49
N ILE A 91 13.87 1.02 -5.34
CA ILE A 91 13.99 -0.35 -5.86
C ILE A 91 13.68 -0.45 -7.35
N GLY A 92 13.30 0.64 -8.00
CA GLY A 92 12.93 0.68 -9.42
C GLY A 92 11.63 -0.05 -9.72
N TRP A 93 10.62 0.04 -8.86
CA TRP A 93 9.34 -0.61 -9.09
C TRP A 93 8.60 0.02 -10.27
N ASP A 94 8.39 -0.78 -11.32
CA ASP A 94 7.68 -0.40 -12.55
C ASP A 94 6.37 -1.21 -12.76
N GLY A 95 5.99 -2.03 -11.78
CA GLY A 95 4.78 -2.85 -11.82
C GLY A 95 3.51 -2.08 -11.46
N HIS A 96 2.44 -2.83 -11.30
CA HIS A 96 1.12 -2.27 -11.01
C HIS A 96 0.94 -1.83 -9.56
N PHE A 97 0.07 -0.82 -9.38
CA PHE A 97 -0.50 -0.44 -8.10
C PHE A 97 -1.99 -0.77 -8.09
N THR A 98 -2.43 -1.47 -7.07
CA THR A 98 -3.83 -1.74 -6.83
C THR A 98 -4.30 -0.95 -5.61
N ILE A 99 -5.32 -0.12 -5.76
CA ILE A 99 -5.99 0.50 -4.62
C ILE A 99 -6.95 -0.53 -4.05
N HIS A 100 -6.65 -1.00 -2.84
CA HIS A 100 -7.38 -2.08 -2.18
C HIS A 100 -8.32 -1.53 -1.09
N GLN A 101 -8.80 -0.32 -1.26
CA GLN A 101 -9.67 0.35 -0.31
C GLN A 101 -10.62 1.30 -1.02
N ALA A 102 -11.88 1.32 -0.56
CA ALA A 102 -12.88 2.27 -0.99
C ALA A 102 -13.77 2.65 0.21
N GLU A 103 -14.04 3.93 0.37
CA GLU A 103 -14.85 4.47 1.46
C GLU A 103 -15.82 5.53 0.96
N GLY A 104 -16.99 5.62 1.63
CA GLY A 104 -17.98 6.64 1.31
C GLY A 104 -18.55 6.52 -0.10
N ILE A 105 -18.60 5.30 -0.66
CA ILE A 105 -19.10 5.03 -2.01
C ILE A 105 -20.54 4.54 -1.90
N GLU A 106 -21.48 5.39 -2.23
CA GLU A 106 -22.90 5.06 -2.28
C GLU A 106 -23.44 5.01 -3.72
N THR A 107 -22.80 5.76 -4.62
CA THR A 107 -23.21 5.88 -6.02
C THR A 107 -22.07 5.57 -6.99
N ALA A 108 -22.40 5.36 -8.25
CA ALA A 108 -21.41 5.20 -9.32
C ALA A 108 -20.57 6.47 -9.52
N ASP A 109 -21.11 7.64 -9.22
CA ASP A 109 -20.38 8.90 -9.33
C ASP A 109 -19.38 9.06 -8.18
N ASP A 110 -19.74 8.63 -6.95
CA ASP A 110 -18.79 8.57 -5.83
C ASP A 110 -17.64 7.62 -6.13
N ALA A 111 -17.94 6.43 -6.68
CA ALA A 111 -16.91 5.47 -7.08
C ALA A 111 -15.94 6.07 -8.11
N ARG A 112 -16.48 6.77 -9.10
CA ARG A 112 -15.70 7.42 -10.17
C ARG A 112 -14.82 8.55 -9.61
N ALA A 113 -15.40 9.37 -8.73
CA ALA A 113 -14.68 10.47 -8.08
C ALA A 113 -13.56 9.94 -7.16
N TYR A 114 -13.84 8.92 -6.35
CA TYR A 114 -12.85 8.28 -5.48
C TYR A 114 -11.71 7.67 -6.29
N ALA A 115 -12.00 6.88 -7.32
CA ALA A 115 -11.00 6.30 -8.21
C ALA A 115 -10.13 7.37 -8.88
N GLY A 116 -10.73 8.47 -9.31
CA GLY A 116 -10.02 9.62 -9.87
C GLY A 116 -9.02 10.25 -8.88
N ARG A 117 -9.43 10.45 -7.62
CA ARG A 117 -8.55 10.95 -6.56
C ARG A 117 -7.42 9.97 -6.23
N CYS A 118 -7.71 8.67 -6.13
CA CYS A 118 -6.69 7.64 -5.94
C CYS A 118 -5.64 7.67 -7.05
N ALA A 119 -6.08 7.70 -8.29
CA ALA A 119 -5.19 7.75 -9.45
C ALA A 119 -4.34 9.03 -9.47
N ALA A 120 -4.92 10.17 -9.12
CA ALA A 120 -4.18 11.43 -9.02
C ALA A 120 -3.12 11.38 -7.92
N PHE A 121 -3.47 10.83 -6.75
CA PHE A 121 -2.54 10.66 -5.63
C PHE A 121 -1.36 9.77 -6.01
N VAL A 122 -1.60 8.60 -6.58
CA VAL A 122 -0.53 7.67 -7.00
C VAL A 122 0.37 8.33 -8.04
N ARG A 123 -0.21 8.97 -9.07
CA ARG A 123 0.59 9.69 -10.08
C ARG A 123 1.46 10.78 -9.48
N SER A 124 0.96 11.54 -8.50
CA SER A 124 1.76 12.59 -7.85
C SER A 124 2.95 12.06 -7.04
N ARG A 125 3.00 10.75 -6.79
CA ARG A 125 4.07 10.09 -6.03
C ARG A 125 5.01 9.26 -6.89
N THR A 126 4.59 8.90 -8.11
CA THR A 126 5.36 8.04 -9.02
C THR A 126 5.99 8.80 -10.18
N VAL A 127 5.52 10.01 -10.48
CA VAL A 127 6.17 10.88 -11.45
C VAL A 127 7.20 11.71 -10.69
N GLY A 128 8.46 11.30 -10.73
CA GLY A 128 9.56 12.17 -10.32
C GLY A 128 9.45 13.48 -11.13
N ASP A 129 9.90 14.60 -10.53
CA ASP A 129 9.89 15.96 -11.11
C ASP A 129 10.67 16.04 -12.44
N SER A 130 10.25 15.33 -13.46
CA SER A 130 10.64 15.55 -14.82
C SER A 130 9.55 16.39 -15.48
N ASN A 131 9.82 17.72 -15.58
CA ASN A 131 9.13 18.72 -16.38
C ASN A 131 8.20 18.13 -17.44
N ALA A 132 6.94 17.91 -17.10
CA ALA A 132 5.90 17.76 -18.08
C ALA A 132 5.54 19.18 -18.56
N GLU A 133 6.26 19.68 -19.54
CA GLU A 133 5.71 20.76 -20.37
C GLU A 133 4.39 20.24 -20.95
N VAL A 134 3.30 20.83 -20.47
CA VAL A 134 1.99 20.67 -21.07
C VAL A 134 2.02 21.45 -22.38
N ILE A 135 2.04 20.74 -23.48
CA ILE A 135 1.72 21.28 -24.80
C ILE A 135 0.20 21.23 -25.00
#